data_d9a8ba8e9b9cdaf29095f2cc923f25bf
#
_entry.id   d9a8ba8e9b9cdaf29095f2cc923f25bf
#
_cell.length_a   1.000
_cell.length_b   1.000
_cell.length_c   1.000
_cell.angle_alpha   90.00
_cell.angle_beta   90.00
_cell.angle_gamma   90.00
#
_symmetry.space_group_name_H-M   'P 1'
#
loop_
_entity.id
_entity.type
_entity.pdbx_description
1 polymer ?
#
loop_
_entity_poly.entity_id
_entity_poly.type
_entity_poly.pdbx_seq_one_letter_code
_entity_poly.pdbx_strand_id
1 'polypeptide(L)'
;MTKFINKFIRWQKRKYSQSQRFFFLIAQFLFFVIVFPLLISSLSQKIDMFFSFRNVFPTIPSIFIGLILTSLGYVISFWSVFTQVMIGRGTPVPIMPTKKLIIEGPYKYSRNPMWLGFGLGLIGLGILFNSISFLLIDLAIFVVGYLYLKLIEEKELTLRFGKEYTKYMKSVPFILPKLK
;
A
#
# COMPACT_ATOMS: atom_id res chain seq x y z
N MET A 1 11.46 14.14 -14.81
CA MET A 1 11.18 12.73 -14.49
C MET A 1 12.49 11.94 -14.30
N THR A 2 13.43 11.97 -15.20
CA THR A 2 14.71 11.22 -15.14
C THR A 2 15.57 11.55 -13.91
N LYS A 3 15.65 12.82 -13.48
CA LYS A 3 16.40 13.24 -12.27
C LYS A 3 15.81 12.62 -10.99
N PHE A 4 14.49 12.47 -10.90
CA PHE A 4 13.80 11.90 -9.76
C PHE A 4 14.08 10.38 -9.67
N ILE A 5 13.94 9.65 -10.78
CA ILE A 5 14.24 8.21 -10.86
C ILE A 5 15.71 7.93 -10.53
N ASN A 6 16.64 8.74 -11.02
CA ASN A 6 18.08 8.61 -10.69
C ASN A 6 18.37 8.81 -9.19
N LYS A 7 17.51 9.52 -8.45
CA LYS A 7 17.62 9.64 -6.99
C LYS A 7 17.29 8.32 -6.29
N PHE A 8 16.24 7.60 -6.73
CA PHE A 8 15.90 6.27 -6.21
C PHE A 8 17.01 5.25 -6.48
N ILE A 9 17.54 5.24 -7.71
CA ILE A 9 18.67 4.37 -8.07
C ILE A 9 19.90 4.64 -7.18
N ARG A 10 20.18 5.91 -6.86
CA ARG A 10 21.28 6.26 -5.92
C ARG A 10 20.99 5.78 -4.50
N TRP A 11 19.75 5.87 -4.02
CA TRP A 11 19.37 5.37 -2.68
C TRP A 11 19.55 3.87 -2.55
N GLN A 12 19.28 3.10 -3.60
CA GLN A 12 19.51 1.65 -3.62
C GLN A 12 20.98 1.26 -3.31
N LYS A 13 21.93 2.10 -3.71
CA LYS A 13 23.38 1.85 -3.49
C LYS A 13 23.80 2.10 -2.04
N ARG A 14 23.01 2.80 -1.23
CA ARG A 14 23.33 3.07 0.17
C ARG A 14 23.23 1.80 1.00
N LYS A 15 24.19 1.63 1.90
CA LYS A 15 24.14 0.58 2.93
C LYS A 15 23.47 1.18 4.17
N TYR A 16 22.40 0.53 4.61
CA TYR A 16 21.70 0.88 5.85
C TYR A 16 21.99 -0.16 6.92
N SER A 17 22.19 0.27 8.17
CA SER A 17 22.34 -0.64 9.30
C SER A 17 21.04 -1.37 9.60
N GLN A 18 21.13 -2.47 10.35
CA GLN A 18 19.93 -3.20 10.80
C GLN A 18 19.03 -2.32 11.67
N SER A 19 19.63 -1.55 12.58
CA SER A 19 18.90 -0.62 13.47
C SER A 19 18.13 0.45 12.67
N GLN A 20 18.75 1.03 11.62
CA GLN A 20 18.06 2.00 10.76
C GLN A 20 16.88 1.37 10.05
N ARG A 21 17.01 0.14 9.50
CA ARG A 21 15.91 -0.56 8.85
C ARG A 21 14.76 -0.82 9.82
N PHE A 22 15.08 -1.30 11.02
CA PHE A 22 14.10 -1.58 12.07
C PHE A 22 13.35 -0.31 12.49
N PHE A 23 14.07 0.79 12.71
CA PHE A 23 13.47 2.09 13.03
C PHE A 23 12.49 2.57 11.93
N PHE A 24 12.92 2.51 10.66
CA PHE A 24 12.05 2.92 9.55
C PHE A 24 10.83 2.01 9.40
N LEU A 25 10.95 0.71 9.64
CA LEU A 25 9.81 -0.21 9.61
C LEU A 25 8.81 0.10 10.71
N ILE A 26 9.28 0.37 11.94
CA ILE A 26 8.40 0.76 13.06
C ILE A 26 7.72 2.10 12.75
N ALA A 27 8.48 3.10 12.34
CA ALA A 27 7.93 4.42 12.02
C ALA A 27 6.86 4.33 10.90
N GLN A 28 7.12 3.53 9.87
CA GLN A 28 6.19 3.28 8.79
C GLN A 28 4.95 2.53 9.26
N PHE A 29 5.12 1.49 10.09
CA PHE A 29 4.02 0.76 10.69
C PHE A 29 3.11 1.69 11.49
N LEU A 30 3.68 2.45 12.43
CA LEU A 30 2.92 3.39 13.25
C LEU A 30 2.21 4.43 12.40
N PHE A 31 2.88 4.96 11.38
CA PHE A 31 2.28 5.94 10.49
C PHE A 31 1.09 5.36 9.71
N PHE A 32 1.29 4.27 8.95
CA PHE A 32 0.26 3.76 8.04
C PHE A 32 -0.86 2.97 8.73
N VAL A 33 -0.59 2.36 9.89
CA VAL A 33 -1.60 1.55 10.61
C VAL A 33 -2.35 2.37 11.65
N ILE A 34 -1.74 3.41 12.21
CA ILE A 34 -2.34 4.18 13.30
C ILE A 34 -2.58 5.63 12.88
N VAL A 35 -1.49 6.38 12.63
CA VAL A 35 -1.57 7.84 12.44
C VAL A 35 -2.39 8.21 11.22
N PHE A 36 -2.11 7.59 10.08
CA PHE A 36 -2.75 7.89 8.81
C PHE A 36 -4.27 7.59 8.81
N PRO A 37 -4.75 6.40 9.27
CA PRO A 37 -6.18 6.14 9.41
C PRO A 37 -6.88 7.09 10.40
N LEU A 38 -6.23 7.47 11.51
CA LEU A 38 -6.78 8.45 12.45
C LEU A 38 -6.92 9.83 11.84
N LEU A 39 -5.93 10.28 11.04
CA LEU A 39 -6.01 11.55 10.33
C LEU A 39 -7.17 11.55 9.31
N ILE A 40 -7.31 10.48 8.52
CA ILE A 40 -8.43 10.35 7.58
C ILE A 40 -9.75 10.33 8.35
N SER A 41 -9.85 9.56 9.44
CA SER A 41 -11.07 9.48 10.25
C SER A 41 -11.44 10.84 10.83
N SER A 42 -10.48 11.59 11.37
CA SER A 42 -10.73 12.95 11.90
C SER A 42 -11.21 13.92 10.81
N LEU A 43 -10.63 13.83 9.61
CA LEU A 43 -11.03 14.67 8.47
C LEU A 43 -12.41 14.26 7.95
N SER A 44 -12.64 12.98 7.74
CA SER A 44 -13.88 12.45 7.17
C SER A 44 -15.08 12.72 8.07
N GLN A 45 -14.93 12.62 9.39
CA GLN A 45 -16.02 12.94 10.34
C GLN A 45 -16.45 14.41 10.24
N LYS A 46 -15.52 15.34 10.04
CA LYS A 46 -15.86 16.77 9.84
C LYS A 46 -16.62 16.97 8.52
N ILE A 47 -16.19 16.29 7.45
CA ILE A 47 -16.86 16.37 6.15
C ILE A 47 -18.25 15.71 6.22
N ASP A 48 -18.38 14.53 6.83
CA ASP A 48 -19.66 13.85 7.01
C ASP A 48 -20.64 14.70 7.83
N MET A 49 -20.14 15.38 8.87
CA MET A 49 -20.94 16.31 9.67
C MET A 49 -21.41 17.51 8.85
N PHE A 50 -20.54 18.10 8.04
CA PHE A 50 -20.86 19.26 7.20
C PHE A 50 -21.91 18.92 6.12
N PHE A 51 -21.80 17.75 5.48
CA PHE A 51 -22.74 17.29 4.46
C PHE A 51 -23.90 16.46 5.01
N SER A 52 -24.00 16.26 6.32
CA SER A 52 -25.03 15.44 6.98
C SER A 52 -25.05 13.98 6.52
N PHE A 53 -23.91 13.41 6.13
CA PHE A 53 -23.75 12.01 5.77
C PHE A 53 -23.71 11.13 7.02
N ARG A 54 -24.85 10.87 7.66
CA ARG A 54 -24.90 10.06 8.88
C ARG A 54 -25.60 8.73 8.64
N ASN A 55 -25.09 7.66 9.29
CA ASN A 55 -25.72 6.33 9.34
C ASN A 55 -26.11 5.76 7.95
N VAL A 56 -25.16 5.80 7.02
CA VAL A 56 -25.39 5.36 5.65
C VAL A 56 -25.49 3.85 5.55
N PHE A 57 -24.76 3.14 6.39
CA PHE A 57 -24.74 1.67 6.41
C PHE A 57 -25.48 1.11 7.62
N PRO A 58 -26.18 -0.04 7.49
CA PRO A 58 -26.75 -0.75 8.64
C PRO A 58 -25.66 -1.10 9.65
N THR A 59 -25.85 -0.73 10.93
CA THR A 59 -24.79 -0.79 11.96
C THR A 59 -24.17 -2.17 12.15
N ILE A 60 -25.01 -3.21 12.32
CA ILE A 60 -24.52 -4.57 12.60
C ILE A 60 -23.74 -5.16 11.41
N PRO A 61 -24.27 -5.18 10.16
CA PRO A 61 -23.53 -5.67 9.01
C PRO A 61 -22.24 -4.89 8.77
N SER A 62 -22.24 -3.57 8.95
CA SER A 62 -21.04 -2.75 8.70
C SER A 62 -19.90 -3.06 9.68
N ILE A 63 -20.20 -3.38 10.94
CA ILE A 63 -19.18 -3.82 11.89
C ILE A 63 -18.50 -5.10 11.41
N PHE A 64 -19.27 -6.13 11.07
CA PHE A 64 -18.71 -7.41 10.63
C PHE A 64 -17.95 -7.29 9.31
N ILE A 65 -18.53 -6.64 8.30
CA ILE A 65 -17.91 -6.45 6.98
C ILE A 65 -16.65 -5.59 7.14
N GLY A 66 -16.73 -4.49 7.88
CA GLY A 66 -15.61 -3.59 8.12
C GLY A 66 -14.45 -4.30 8.83
N LEU A 67 -14.71 -5.09 9.87
CA LEU A 67 -13.67 -5.86 10.56
C LEU A 67 -13.03 -6.90 9.65
N ILE A 68 -13.82 -7.64 8.86
CA ILE A 68 -13.30 -8.65 7.93
C ILE A 68 -12.41 -7.99 6.89
N LEU A 69 -12.87 -6.93 6.22
CA LEU A 69 -12.10 -6.25 5.17
C LEU A 69 -10.84 -5.61 5.73
N THR A 70 -10.91 -4.96 6.89
CA THR A 70 -9.76 -4.36 7.58
C THR A 70 -8.72 -5.42 7.90
N SER A 71 -9.15 -6.53 8.50
CA SER A 71 -8.25 -7.63 8.88
C SER A 71 -7.59 -8.26 7.64
N LEU A 72 -8.35 -8.59 6.61
CA LEU A 72 -7.83 -9.16 5.35
C LEU A 72 -6.86 -8.19 4.67
N GLY A 73 -7.22 -6.91 4.59
CA GLY A 73 -6.37 -5.90 3.98
C GLY A 73 -5.03 -5.76 4.69
N TYR A 74 -5.03 -5.66 6.01
CA TYR A 74 -3.78 -5.59 6.77
C TYR A 74 -2.97 -6.88 6.73
N VAL A 75 -3.59 -8.06 6.76
CA VAL A 75 -2.89 -9.34 6.58
C VAL A 75 -2.15 -9.37 5.24
N ILE A 76 -2.79 -8.98 4.13
CA ILE A 76 -2.14 -8.91 2.81
C ILE A 76 -1.00 -7.89 2.82
N SER A 77 -1.20 -6.71 3.41
CA SER A 77 -0.17 -5.68 3.52
C SER A 77 1.03 -6.15 4.33
N PHE A 78 0.82 -6.74 5.51
CA PHE A 78 1.90 -7.25 6.36
C PHE A 78 2.66 -8.40 5.70
N TRP A 79 1.97 -9.33 5.05
CA TRP A 79 2.61 -10.38 4.28
C TRP A 79 3.48 -9.80 3.17
N SER A 80 3.00 -8.75 2.49
CA SER A 80 3.77 -8.06 1.45
C SER A 80 5.02 -7.38 2.01
N VAL A 81 4.88 -6.64 3.12
CA VAL A 81 6.01 -5.98 3.81
C VAL A 81 7.03 -7.01 4.30
N PHE A 82 6.56 -8.09 4.94
CA PHE A 82 7.42 -9.17 5.42
C PHE A 82 8.24 -9.79 4.27
N THR A 83 7.59 -10.05 3.13
CA THR A 83 8.25 -10.58 1.93
C THR A 83 9.30 -9.59 1.38
N GLN A 84 9.00 -8.28 1.38
CA GLN A 84 9.96 -7.25 0.96
C GLN A 84 11.19 -7.20 1.87
N VAL A 85 10.99 -7.30 3.17
CA VAL A 85 12.09 -7.25 4.14
C VAL A 85 12.96 -8.49 4.05
N MET A 86 12.36 -9.68 4.01
CA MET A 86 13.09 -10.95 4.06
C MET A 86 13.78 -11.28 2.74
N ILE A 87 13.08 -11.13 1.62
CA ILE A 87 13.61 -11.49 0.30
C ILE A 87 14.26 -10.29 -0.38
N GLY A 88 13.58 -9.14 -0.39
CA GLY A 88 14.03 -7.94 -1.08
C GLY A 88 15.18 -7.21 -0.38
N ARG A 89 15.41 -7.49 0.90
CA ARG A 89 16.40 -6.80 1.75
C ARG A 89 16.27 -5.28 1.73
N GLY A 90 15.05 -4.79 1.54
CA GLY A 90 14.66 -3.40 1.53
C GLY A 90 13.47 -3.14 2.45
N THR A 91 12.89 -1.96 2.34
CA THR A 91 11.63 -1.59 3.00
C THR A 91 10.64 -1.08 1.95
N PRO A 92 9.34 -1.04 2.26
CA PRO A 92 8.34 -0.45 1.36
C PRO A 92 8.58 1.03 1.02
N VAL A 93 9.35 1.72 1.84
CA VAL A 93 9.66 3.15 1.59
C VAL A 93 10.69 3.29 0.48
N PRO A 94 10.47 4.18 -0.49
CA PRO A 94 11.43 4.45 -1.59
C PRO A 94 12.84 4.85 -1.14
N ILE A 95 13.01 5.27 0.13
CA ILE A 95 14.30 5.63 0.71
C ILE A 95 15.23 4.41 0.84
N MET A 96 14.67 3.23 1.12
CA MET A 96 15.39 1.96 1.24
C MET A 96 14.83 0.91 0.28
N PRO A 97 14.94 1.11 -1.03
CA PRO A 97 14.31 0.23 -2.01
C PRO A 97 14.89 -1.18 -1.93
N THR A 98 14.11 -2.17 -2.35
CA THR A 98 14.51 -3.58 -2.39
C THR A 98 15.73 -3.76 -3.30
N LYS A 99 16.65 -4.63 -2.91
CA LYS A 99 17.88 -4.89 -3.70
C LYS A 99 17.71 -5.98 -4.74
N LYS A 100 16.65 -6.78 -4.62
CA LYS A 100 16.30 -7.86 -5.53
C LYS A 100 14.86 -7.68 -5.98
N LEU A 101 14.55 -8.10 -7.19
CA LEU A 101 13.17 -8.23 -7.65
C LEU A 101 12.48 -9.32 -6.83
N ILE A 102 11.29 -9.02 -6.31
CA ILE A 102 10.49 -9.96 -5.54
C ILE A 102 9.38 -10.46 -6.42
N ILE A 103 9.33 -11.78 -6.62
CA ILE A 103 8.32 -12.49 -7.40
C ILE A 103 7.66 -13.61 -6.59
N GLU A 104 7.91 -13.63 -5.28
CA GLU A 104 7.46 -14.67 -4.36
C GLU A 104 6.38 -14.15 -3.40
N GLY A 105 5.78 -15.06 -2.63
CA GLY A 105 4.73 -14.71 -1.68
C GLY A 105 3.54 -14.04 -2.36
N PRO A 106 3.01 -12.92 -1.82
CA PRO A 106 1.87 -12.22 -2.41
C PRO A 106 2.18 -11.62 -3.78
N TYR A 107 3.48 -11.40 -4.09
CA TYR A 107 3.94 -10.87 -5.38
C TYR A 107 3.79 -11.87 -6.55
N LYS A 108 3.46 -13.14 -6.29
CA LYS A 108 3.05 -14.11 -7.31
C LYS A 108 1.68 -13.80 -7.89
N TYR A 109 0.82 -13.15 -7.12
CA TYR A 109 -0.59 -12.93 -7.46
C TYR A 109 -0.86 -11.51 -7.95
N SER A 110 -0.12 -10.53 -7.43
CA SER A 110 -0.21 -9.11 -7.77
C SER A 110 1.17 -8.50 -7.75
N ARG A 111 1.44 -7.51 -8.62
CA ARG A 111 2.69 -6.75 -8.58
C ARG A 111 2.70 -5.71 -7.45
N ASN A 112 1.52 -5.30 -6.97
CA ASN A 112 1.34 -4.30 -5.93
C ASN A 112 0.43 -4.80 -4.78
N PRO A 113 0.75 -5.97 -4.17
CA PRO A 113 -0.14 -6.59 -3.19
C PRO A 113 -0.23 -5.77 -1.89
N MET A 114 0.83 -5.06 -1.51
CA MET A 114 0.84 -4.18 -0.35
C MET A 114 -0.15 -3.03 -0.53
N TRP A 115 -0.18 -2.40 -1.70
CA TRP A 115 -1.09 -1.31 -2.02
C TRP A 115 -2.54 -1.79 -2.08
N LEU A 116 -2.78 -2.96 -2.68
CA LEU A 116 -4.09 -3.61 -2.69
C LEU A 116 -4.60 -3.86 -1.27
N GLY A 117 -3.76 -4.47 -0.42
CA GLY A 117 -4.11 -4.75 0.97
C GLY A 117 -4.36 -3.48 1.78
N PHE A 118 -3.56 -2.44 1.58
CA PHE A 118 -3.72 -1.17 2.27
C PHE A 118 -5.04 -0.49 1.91
N GLY A 119 -5.39 -0.38 0.61
CA GLY A 119 -6.68 0.17 0.19
C GLY A 119 -7.86 -0.67 0.70
N LEU A 120 -7.77 -2.02 0.63
CA LEU A 120 -8.80 -2.88 1.20
C LEU A 120 -8.99 -2.67 2.71
N GLY A 121 -7.90 -2.50 3.44
CA GLY A 121 -7.93 -2.21 4.88
C GLY A 121 -8.60 -0.88 5.19
N LEU A 122 -8.30 0.16 4.41
CA LEU A 122 -8.93 1.47 4.55
C LEU A 122 -10.42 1.45 4.16
N ILE A 123 -10.82 0.71 3.11
CA ILE A 123 -12.24 0.47 2.79
C ILE A 123 -12.95 -0.14 4.00
N GLY A 124 -12.34 -1.17 4.60
CA GLY A 124 -12.88 -1.80 5.81
C GLY A 124 -13.08 -0.82 6.96
N LEU A 125 -12.09 0.05 7.22
CA LEU A 125 -12.19 1.10 8.23
C LEU A 125 -13.28 2.14 7.89
N GLY A 126 -13.43 2.56 6.64
CA GLY A 126 -14.47 3.48 6.20
C GLY A 126 -15.88 2.92 6.43
N ILE A 127 -16.07 1.62 6.19
CA ILE A 127 -17.32 0.90 6.48
C ILE A 127 -17.53 0.77 8.00
N LEU A 128 -16.49 0.42 8.75
CA LEU A 128 -16.52 0.27 10.21
C LEU A 128 -16.87 1.59 10.91
N PHE A 129 -16.31 2.70 10.45
CA PHE A 129 -16.61 4.04 10.96
C PHE A 129 -17.92 4.63 10.40
N ASN A 130 -18.59 3.90 9.51
CA ASN A 130 -19.82 4.34 8.85
C ASN A 130 -19.68 5.72 8.18
N SER A 131 -18.59 5.95 7.47
CA SER A 131 -18.21 7.22 6.90
C SER A 131 -18.06 7.14 5.37
N ILE A 132 -18.96 7.80 4.65
CA ILE A 132 -18.87 7.95 3.19
C ILE A 132 -17.64 8.77 2.82
N SER A 133 -17.39 9.87 3.53
CA SER A 133 -16.25 10.73 3.23
C SER A 133 -14.92 10.00 3.41
N PHE A 134 -14.82 9.07 4.37
CA PHE A 134 -13.66 8.22 4.51
C PHE A 134 -13.44 7.34 3.25
N LEU A 135 -14.50 6.71 2.74
CA LEU A 135 -14.41 5.89 1.53
C LEU A 135 -14.05 6.70 0.28
N LEU A 136 -14.57 7.93 0.16
CA LEU A 136 -14.23 8.83 -0.95
C LEU A 136 -12.77 9.30 -0.88
N ILE A 137 -12.29 9.61 0.33
CA ILE A 137 -10.88 9.97 0.55
C ILE A 137 -9.98 8.77 0.23
N ASP A 138 -10.33 7.57 0.69
CA ASP A 138 -9.58 6.35 0.37
C ASP A 138 -9.53 6.09 -1.14
N LEU A 139 -10.67 6.20 -1.83
CA LEU A 139 -10.72 6.08 -3.29
C LEU A 139 -9.77 7.08 -3.98
N ALA A 140 -9.79 8.33 -3.55
CA ALA A 140 -8.90 9.35 -4.11
C ALA A 140 -7.42 9.01 -3.88
N ILE A 141 -7.06 8.58 -2.65
CA ILE A 141 -5.71 8.13 -2.30
C ILE A 141 -5.33 6.91 -3.15
N PHE A 142 -6.25 5.94 -3.29
CA PHE A 142 -6.01 4.74 -4.08
C PHE A 142 -5.73 5.06 -5.55
N VAL A 143 -6.50 5.99 -6.15
CA VAL A 143 -6.29 6.44 -7.53
C VAL A 143 -4.94 7.16 -7.69
N VAL A 144 -4.61 8.08 -6.79
CA VAL A 144 -3.32 8.81 -6.82
C VAL A 144 -2.15 7.82 -6.69
N GLY A 145 -2.23 6.88 -5.76
CA GLY A 145 -1.21 5.85 -5.59
C GLY A 145 -1.12 4.91 -6.79
N TYR A 146 -2.25 4.51 -7.36
CA TYR A 146 -2.27 3.73 -8.61
C TYR A 146 -1.51 4.45 -9.73
N LEU A 147 -1.76 5.74 -9.92
CA LEU A 147 -1.07 6.54 -10.93
C LEU A 147 0.44 6.63 -10.63
N TYR A 148 0.82 6.85 -9.37
CA TYR A 148 2.22 6.85 -8.95
C TYR A 148 2.91 5.52 -9.26
N LEU A 149 2.31 4.41 -8.85
CA LEU A 149 2.84 3.06 -9.10
C LEU A 149 2.99 2.78 -10.59
N LYS A 150 1.97 3.15 -11.39
CA LYS A 150 1.95 2.89 -12.83
C LYS A 150 2.90 3.78 -13.62
N LEU A 151 2.96 5.06 -13.30
CA LEU A 151 3.68 6.05 -14.10
C LEU A 151 5.12 6.25 -13.65
N ILE A 152 5.43 5.99 -12.38
CA ILE A 152 6.73 6.26 -11.78
C ILE A 152 7.43 4.97 -11.37
N GLU A 153 6.80 4.16 -10.50
CA GLU A 153 7.45 3.00 -9.90
C GLU A 153 7.71 1.88 -10.93
N GLU A 154 6.76 1.57 -11.82
CA GLU A 154 6.99 0.56 -12.88
C GLU A 154 8.15 0.94 -13.81
N LYS A 155 8.31 2.24 -14.09
CA LYS A 155 9.45 2.71 -14.90
C LYS A 155 10.77 2.58 -14.14
N GLU A 156 10.76 2.92 -12.86
CA GLU A 156 11.93 2.77 -11.98
C GLU A 156 12.35 1.31 -11.86
N LEU A 157 11.40 0.41 -11.60
CA LEU A 157 11.64 -1.03 -11.52
C LEU A 157 12.14 -1.61 -12.86
N THR A 158 11.61 -1.13 -13.98
CA THR A 158 12.07 -1.53 -15.31
C THR A 158 13.52 -1.10 -15.57
N LEU A 159 13.90 0.10 -15.14
CA LEU A 159 15.28 0.58 -15.25
C LEU A 159 16.24 -0.18 -14.33
N ARG A 160 15.77 -0.60 -13.16
CA ARG A 160 16.59 -1.32 -12.16
C ARG A 160 16.79 -2.78 -12.50
N PHE A 161 15.74 -3.47 -12.91
CA PHE A 161 15.74 -4.93 -13.09
C PHE A 161 15.65 -5.37 -14.56
N GLY A 162 15.45 -4.43 -15.49
CA GLY A 162 15.51 -4.67 -16.94
C GLY A 162 14.59 -5.78 -17.44
N LYS A 163 15.17 -6.75 -18.15
CA LYS A 163 14.44 -7.87 -18.75
C LYS A 163 13.71 -8.75 -17.72
N GLU A 164 14.24 -8.86 -16.52
CA GLU A 164 13.65 -9.66 -15.44
C GLU A 164 12.29 -9.08 -15.01
N TYR A 165 12.24 -7.77 -14.78
CA TYR A 165 10.98 -7.09 -14.47
C TYR A 165 9.99 -7.11 -15.64
N THR A 166 10.47 -6.95 -16.87
CA THR A 166 9.61 -7.02 -18.06
C THR A 166 8.95 -8.39 -18.22
N LYS A 167 9.67 -9.49 -17.93
CA LYS A 167 9.11 -10.85 -17.89
C LYS A 167 8.05 -10.98 -16.79
N TYR A 168 8.35 -10.47 -15.60
CA TYR A 168 7.43 -10.47 -14.45
C TYR A 168 6.13 -9.72 -14.76
N MET A 169 6.21 -8.53 -15.39
CA MET A 169 5.03 -7.76 -15.81
C MET A 169 4.09 -8.51 -16.74
N LYS A 170 4.62 -9.40 -17.61
CA LYS A 170 3.81 -10.21 -18.53
C LYS A 170 3.08 -11.34 -17.83
N SER A 171 3.60 -11.85 -16.72
CA SER A 171 3.08 -13.02 -16.02
C SER A 171 2.17 -12.69 -14.84
N VAL A 172 2.35 -11.51 -14.21
CA VAL A 172 1.62 -11.13 -13.00
C VAL A 172 0.86 -9.83 -13.22
N PRO A 173 -0.44 -9.76 -12.85
CA PRO A 173 -1.26 -8.57 -13.03
C PRO A 173 -0.80 -7.42 -12.14
N PHE A 174 -1.21 -6.19 -12.49
CA PHE A 174 -0.75 -4.97 -11.85
C PHE A 174 -1.22 -4.85 -10.38
N ILE A 175 -2.52 -5.00 -10.12
CA ILE A 175 -3.12 -4.94 -8.78
C ILE A 175 -4.02 -6.14 -8.50
N LEU A 176 -5.11 -6.30 -9.26
CA LEU A 176 -6.08 -7.34 -8.98
C LEU A 176 -5.52 -8.73 -9.35
N PRO A 177 -5.53 -9.69 -8.42
CA PRO A 177 -5.07 -11.04 -8.68
C PRO A 177 -5.89 -11.69 -9.81
N LYS A 178 -5.21 -12.39 -10.72
CA LYS A 178 -5.92 -13.30 -11.62
C LYS A 178 -6.28 -14.55 -10.82
N LEU A 179 -7.56 -14.75 -10.61
CA LEU A 179 -8.07 -16.04 -10.17
C LEU A 179 -7.82 -17.03 -11.31
N LYS A 180 -7.02 -18.06 -11.06
CA LYS A 180 -6.79 -19.15 -11.98
C LYS A 180 -7.95 -20.13 -11.88
#